data_c391a2d200092dfac24554e87fe72fcc
#
_entry.id   c391a2d200092dfac24554e87fe72fcc
#
_cell.length_a   1.000
_cell.length_b   1.000
_cell.length_c   1.000
_cell.angle_alpha   90.00
_cell.angle_beta   90.00
_cell.angle_gamma   90.00
#
_symmetry.space_group_name_H-M   'P 1'
#
loop_
_entity.id
_entity.type
_entity.pdbx_description
1 polymer ?
#
loop_
_entity_poly.entity_id
_entity_poly.type
_entity_poly.pdbx_seq_one_letter_code
_entity_poly.pdbx_strand_id
1 'polypeptide(L)'
;MNWMERMRTMLQTWLEIQPAEGRRLSIREPVSHATNVLRNRVWYRGDASELDQLFKQLGEDAVGRARFWAAAPESENLRKAHSGLPAVMVDTLAGIVRADLDEIRFDDPQAAARWEAIARDNDFEALVGRAVTECLVTGDGAFKISLAP
;
A
#
# COMPACT_ATOMS: atom_id res chain seq x y z
N MET A 1 -40.18 -20.45 19.69
CA MET A 1 -38.89 -20.74 19.05
C MET A 1 -39.03 -22.01 18.23
N ASN A 2 -38.98 -21.86 16.91
CA ASN A 2 -39.27 -22.94 15.96
C ASN A 2 -38.12 -23.97 15.98
N TRP A 3 -38.45 -25.27 15.74
CA TRP A 3 -37.48 -26.37 15.70
C TRP A 3 -36.28 -26.08 14.80
N MET A 4 -36.47 -25.42 13.64
CA MET A 4 -35.43 -25.01 12.73
C MET A 4 -34.48 -23.95 13.34
N GLU A 5 -34.99 -23.03 14.15
CA GLU A 5 -34.13 -22.05 14.85
C GLU A 5 -33.24 -22.72 15.89
N ARG A 6 -33.77 -23.72 16.59
CA ARG A 6 -32.97 -24.49 17.55
C ARG A 6 -31.84 -25.27 16.88
N MET A 7 -32.13 -25.91 15.75
CA MET A 7 -31.11 -26.62 14.96
C MET A 7 -30.05 -25.68 14.40
N ARG A 8 -30.48 -24.52 13.90
CA ARG A 8 -29.54 -23.50 13.39
C ARG A 8 -28.62 -23.00 14.49
N THR A 9 -29.16 -22.68 15.67
CA THR A 9 -28.38 -22.21 16.82
C THR A 9 -27.41 -23.30 17.29
N MET A 10 -27.85 -24.56 17.33
CA MET A 10 -27.02 -25.70 17.73
C MET A 10 -25.86 -25.93 16.74
N LEU A 11 -26.13 -25.85 15.42
CA LEU A 11 -25.11 -25.93 14.37
C LEU A 11 -24.12 -24.74 14.40
N GLN A 12 -24.61 -23.53 14.64
CA GLN A 12 -23.76 -22.35 14.77
C GLN A 12 -22.83 -22.43 15.98
N THR A 13 -23.34 -22.93 17.11
CA THR A 13 -22.53 -23.13 18.32
C THR A 13 -21.50 -24.26 18.11
N TRP A 14 -21.91 -25.34 17.46
CA TRP A 14 -21.02 -26.49 17.21
C TRP A 14 -19.90 -26.17 16.21
N LEU A 15 -20.18 -25.33 15.22
CA LEU A 15 -19.20 -24.88 14.21
C LEU A 15 -18.42 -23.63 14.63
N GLU A 16 -18.64 -23.12 15.85
CA GLU A 16 -18.08 -21.85 16.33
C GLU A 16 -18.33 -20.65 15.38
N ILE A 17 -19.35 -20.77 14.52
CA ILE A 17 -19.73 -19.70 13.58
C ILE A 17 -20.47 -18.64 14.39
N GLN A 18 -19.78 -17.57 14.75
CA GLN A 18 -20.42 -16.40 15.33
C GLN A 18 -21.08 -15.59 14.20
N PRO A 19 -22.36 -15.20 14.34
CA PRO A 19 -23.01 -14.33 13.38
C PRO A 19 -22.23 -13.02 13.26
N ALA A 20 -21.99 -12.58 12.04
CA ALA A 20 -21.23 -11.36 11.73
C ALA A 20 -21.92 -10.06 12.24
N GLU A 21 -23.19 -10.16 12.63
CA GLU A 21 -23.97 -9.06 13.17
C GLU A 21 -23.58 -8.81 14.62
N GLY A 22 -22.70 -7.85 14.84
CA GLY A 22 -22.34 -7.35 16.17
C GLY A 22 -20.87 -7.13 16.44
N ARG A 23 -19.95 -7.73 15.68
CA ARG A 23 -18.54 -7.38 15.77
C ARG A 23 -18.24 -6.18 14.87
N ARG A 24 -18.30 -4.99 15.44
CA ARG A 24 -17.58 -3.85 14.83
C ARG A 24 -16.10 -4.18 14.94
N LEU A 25 -15.53 -4.63 13.83
CA LEU A 25 -14.08 -4.68 13.68
C LEU A 25 -13.58 -3.23 13.73
N SER A 26 -13.14 -2.81 14.90
CA SER A 26 -12.40 -1.56 15.06
C SER A 26 -10.94 -1.85 14.73
N ILE A 27 -10.55 -1.62 13.49
CA ILE A 27 -9.14 -1.63 13.10
C ILE A 27 -8.56 -0.33 13.66
N ARG A 28 -7.81 -0.43 14.76
CA ARG A 28 -7.02 0.69 15.27
C ARG A 28 -5.64 0.58 14.65
N GLU A 29 -5.33 1.46 13.73
CA GLU A 29 -3.95 1.67 13.33
C GLU A 29 -3.21 2.38 14.46
N PRO A 30 -2.14 1.77 15.00
CA PRO A 30 -1.36 2.39 16.09
C PRO A 30 -0.59 3.63 15.62
N VAL A 31 -0.47 3.83 14.32
CA VAL A 31 0.30 4.90 13.68
C VAL A 31 -0.59 5.62 12.67
N SER A 32 -0.46 6.93 12.55
CA SER A 32 -1.24 7.70 11.57
C SER A 32 -0.93 7.26 10.14
N HIS A 33 -1.90 7.41 9.22
CA HIS A 33 -1.70 7.13 7.80
C HIS A 33 -0.47 7.87 7.23
N ALA A 34 -0.32 9.16 7.53
CA ALA A 34 0.82 9.96 7.06
C ALA A 34 2.17 9.39 7.53
N THR A 35 2.25 8.92 8.78
CA THR A 35 3.47 8.28 9.31
C THR A 35 3.74 6.94 8.63
N ASN A 36 2.68 6.16 8.35
CA ASN A 36 2.82 4.90 7.61
C ASN A 36 3.33 5.14 6.18
N VAL A 37 2.79 6.13 5.48
CA VAL A 37 3.23 6.53 4.13
C VAL A 37 4.71 6.93 4.16
N LEU A 38 5.11 7.79 5.11
CA LEU A 38 6.51 8.19 5.25
C LEU A 38 7.42 6.99 5.51
N ARG A 39 7.04 6.13 6.44
CA ARG A 39 7.79 4.91 6.77
C ARG A 39 7.96 4.01 5.55
N ASN A 40 6.88 3.75 4.81
CA ASN A 40 6.91 2.88 3.65
C ASN A 40 7.80 3.45 2.54
N ARG A 41 7.75 4.77 2.30
CA ARG A 41 8.63 5.45 1.34
C ARG A 41 10.11 5.34 1.72
N VAL A 42 10.44 5.51 2.99
CA VAL A 42 11.82 5.38 3.48
C VAL A 42 12.32 3.94 3.34
N TRP A 43 11.49 2.94 3.65
CA TRP A 43 11.80 1.54 3.43
C TRP A 43 11.97 1.19 1.95
N TYR A 44 11.13 1.74 1.08
CA TYR A 44 11.25 1.56 -0.37
C TYR A 44 12.56 2.13 -0.91
N ARG A 45 12.95 3.34 -0.50
CA ARG A 45 14.23 3.95 -0.91
C ARG A 45 15.44 3.22 -0.36
N GLY A 46 15.32 2.65 0.83
CA GLY A 46 16.37 1.82 1.44
C GLY A 46 17.62 2.58 1.89
N ASP A 47 17.54 3.90 2.07
CA ASP A 47 18.66 4.68 2.60
C ASP A 47 18.79 4.47 4.11
N ALA A 48 19.98 4.01 4.54
CA ALA A 48 20.23 3.68 5.94
C ALA A 48 20.19 4.91 6.86
N SER A 49 20.58 6.09 6.36
CA SER A 49 20.56 7.33 7.14
C SER A 49 19.15 7.84 7.35
N GLU A 50 18.29 7.77 6.32
CA GLU A 50 16.86 8.09 6.43
C GLU A 50 16.14 7.14 7.38
N LEU A 51 16.45 5.85 7.31
CA LEU A 51 15.91 4.85 8.24
C LEU A 51 16.30 5.16 9.69
N ASP A 52 17.56 5.48 9.95
CA ASP A 52 18.01 5.87 11.29
C ASP A 52 17.29 7.11 11.81
N GLN A 53 17.13 8.14 10.98
CA GLN A 53 16.39 9.35 11.33
C GLN A 53 14.91 9.05 11.61
N LEU A 54 14.27 8.27 10.74
CA LEU A 54 12.88 7.87 10.91
C LEU A 54 12.65 7.18 12.26
N PHE A 55 13.49 6.19 12.59
CA PHE A 55 13.34 5.43 13.83
C PHE A 55 13.71 6.19 15.08
N LYS A 56 14.58 7.21 14.98
CA LYS A 56 14.84 8.15 16.08
C LYS A 56 13.66 9.10 16.34
N GLN A 57 12.88 9.43 15.30
CA GLN A 57 11.74 10.35 15.40
C GLN A 57 10.43 9.65 15.81
N LEU A 58 10.28 8.36 15.47
CA LEU A 58 9.14 7.57 15.88
C LEU A 58 9.25 7.30 17.37
N GLY A 59 8.38 7.92 18.19
CA GLY A 59 8.34 7.71 19.64
C GLY A 59 8.13 6.24 20.04
N GLU A 60 8.35 5.93 21.32
CA GLU A 60 8.32 4.55 21.85
C GLU A 60 7.02 3.79 21.54
N ASP A 61 5.88 4.44 21.47
CA ASP A 61 4.57 3.83 21.21
C ASP A 61 4.43 3.29 19.77
N ALA A 62 5.08 3.93 18.80
CA ALA A 62 5.12 3.46 17.42
C ALA A 62 6.18 2.37 17.19
N VAL A 63 7.08 2.21 18.13
CA VAL A 63 8.36 1.49 18.02
C VAL A 63 8.26 0.01 18.40
N GLY A 64 7.17 -0.46 19.00
CA GLY A 64 7.09 -1.85 19.47
C GLY A 64 7.48 -2.92 18.45
N ARG A 65 7.26 -2.65 17.13
CA ARG A 65 7.69 -3.51 16.02
C ARG A 65 8.89 -2.96 15.23
N ALA A 66 9.24 -1.71 15.44
CA ALA A 66 10.27 -1.00 14.69
C ALA A 66 11.65 -0.99 15.37
N ARG A 67 11.74 -1.56 16.57
CA ARG A 67 13.02 -1.68 17.33
C ARG A 67 14.11 -2.43 16.58
N PHE A 68 13.75 -3.24 15.60
CA PHE A 68 14.72 -4.01 14.83
C PHE A 68 15.82 -3.12 14.25
N TRP A 69 15.49 -2.02 13.57
CA TRP A 69 16.51 -1.14 12.97
C TRP A 69 17.30 -0.33 14.01
N ALA A 70 16.63 0.07 15.08
CA ALA A 70 17.22 0.86 16.16
C ALA A 70 17.75 0.00 17.34
N ALA A 71 17.72 -1.33 17.21
CA ALA A 71 18.07 -2.23 18.31
C ALA A 71 19.58 -2.23 18.65
N ALA A 72 20.43 -1.85 17.70
CA ALA A 72 21.86 -1.75 17.95
C ALA A 72 22.18 -0.44 18.67
N PRO A 73 22.88 -0.49 19.84
CA PRO A 73 23.34 0.70 20.52
C PRO A 73 24.25 1.55 19.61
N GLU A 74 24.14 2.87 19.69
CA GLU A 74 25.02 3.79 18.94
C GLU A 74 26.53 3.57 19.28
N SER A 75 26.81 3.06 20.47
CA SER A 75 28.16 2.76 20.94
C SER A 75 28.85 1.61 20.21
N GLU A 76 28.10 0.74 19.54
CA GLU A 76 28.68 -0.46 18.89
C GLU A 76 29.18 -0.23 17.47
N ASN A 77 29.02 0.96 16.91
CA ASN A 77 29.48 1.33 15.57
C ASN A 77 29.17 0.29 14.48
N LEU A 78 28.01 -0.39 14.60
CA LEU A 78 27.57 -1.42 13.67
C LEU A 78 27.09 -0.79 12.38
N ARG A 79 27.64 -1.22 11.26
CA ARG A 79 27.15 -0.80 9.95
C ARG A 79 25.82 -1.48 9.66
N LYS A 80 24.76 -0.68 9.66
CA LYS A 80 23.43 -1.12 9.24
C LYS A 80 23.35 -1.14 7.72
N ALA A 81 22.81 -2.21 7.16
CA ALA A 81 22.62 -2.36 5.73
C ALA A 81 21.17 -2.69 5.42
N HIS A 82 20.63 -2.03 4.42
CA HIS A 82 19.31 -2.34 3.87
C HIS A 82 19.45 -3.28 2.67
N SER A 83 18.61 -4.31 2.59
CA SER A 83 18.72 -5.34 1.54
C SER A 83 18.23 -4.87 0.16
N GLY A 84 17.53 -3.74 0.09
CA GLY A 84 16.83 -3.28 -1.13
C GLY A 84 15.60 -4.12 -1.50
N LEU A 85 15.28 -5.16 -0.72
CA LEU A 85 14.17 -6.07 -1.02
C LEU A 85 12.81 -5.38 -1.22
N PRO A 86 12.39 -4.37 -0.42
CA PRO A 86 11.15 -3.67 -0.64
C PRO A 86 11.06 -3.01 -2.03
N ALA A 87 12.14 -2.38 -2.49
CA ALA A 87 12.17 -1.80 -3.84
C ALA A 87 12.04 -2.89 -4.91
N VAL A 88 12.83 -3.97 -4.81
CA VAL A 88 12.77 -5.08 -5.77
C VAL A 88 11.37 -5.68 -5.84
N MET A 89 10.71 -5.89 -4.71
CA MET A 89 9.34 -6.43 -4.66
C MET A 89 8.33 -5.48 -5.33
N VAL A 90 8.37 -4.20 -4.99
CA VAL A 90 7.47 -3.19 -5.56
C VAL A 90 7.69 -3.05 -7.06
N ASP A 91 8.93 -2.93 -7.50
CA ASP A 91 9.27 -2.74 -8.92
C ASP A 91 8.88 -3.97 -9.75
N THR A 92 9.08 -5.17 -9.20
CA THR A 92 8.65 -6.42 -9.85
C THR A 92 7.13 -6.48 -9.99
N LEU A 93 6.40 -6.21 -8.90
CA LEU A 93 4.93 -6.20 -8.93
C LEU A 93 4.38 -5.11 -9.85
N ALA A 94 4.96 -3.90 -9.81
CA ALA A 94 4.58 -2.82 -10.71
C ALA A 94 4.82 -3.19 -12.18
N GLY A 95 5.93 -3.89 -12.47
CA GLY A 95 6.23 -4.41 -13.80
C GLY A 95 5.20 -5.42 -14.28
N ILE A 96 4.79 -6.35 -13.42
CA ILE A 96 3.76 -7.36 -13.73
C ILE A 96 2.41 -6.67 -14.01
N VAL A 97 1.98 -5.77 -13.12
CA VAL A 97 0.71 -5.04 -13.28
C VAL A 97 0.70 -4.25 -14.60
N ARG A 98 1.80 -3.54 -14.91
CA ARG A 98 1.90 -2.78 -16.16
C ARG A 98 1.85 -3.67 -17.40
N ALA A 99 2.47 -4.84 -17.35
CA ALA A 99 2.48 -5.76 -18.48
C ALA A 99 1.10 -6.42 -18.73
N ASP A 100 0.25 -6.46 -17.70
CA ASP A 100 -1.11 -7.05 -17.77
C ASP A 100 -2.21 -6.00 -18.00
N LEU A 101 -1.86 -4.72 -18.12
CA LEU A 101 -2.82 -3.68 -18.43
C LEU A 101 -3.16 -3.67 -19.91
N ASP A 102 -4.44 -3.83 -20.21
CA ASP A 102 -4.96 -3.69 -21.58
C ASP A 102 -4.97 -2.22 -22.04
N GLU A 103 -4.92 -2.03 -23.36
CA GLU A 103 -5.07 -0.72 -23.97
C GLU A 103 -6.49 -0.17 -23.75
N ILE A 104 -6.58 1.13 -23.50
CA ILE A 104 -7.87 1.83 -23.45
C ILE A 104 -8.40 1.97 -24.88
N ARG A 105 -9.55 1.34 -25.16
CA ARG A 105 -10.18 1.30 -26.47
C ARG A 105 -11.46 2.12 -26.48
N PHE A 106 -11.71 2.79 -27.58
CA PHE A 106 -12.91 3.56 -27.84
C PHE A 106 -13.59 3.06 -29.11
N ASP A 107 -14.90 2.94 -29.08
CA ASP A 107 -15.70 2.55 -30.25
C ASP A 107 -15.78 3.68 -31.29
N ASP A 108 -15.73 4.94 -30.84
CA ASP A 108 -15.71 6.11 -31.71
C ASP A 108 -14.28 6.44 -32.15
N PRO A 109 -14.00 6.44 -33.48
CA PRO A 109 -12.67 6.76 -34.02
C PRO A 109 -12.19 8.18 -33.67
N GLN A 110 -13.10 9.14 -33.51
CA GLN A 110 -12.71 10.50 -33.14
C GLN A 110 -12.27 10.57 -31.67
N ALA A 111 -12.97 9.85 -30.79
CA ALA A 111 -12.57 9.73 -29.39
C ALA A 111 -11.24 9.02 -29.24
N ALA A 112 -11.02 7.94 -30.01
CA ALA A 112 -9.74 7.21 -30.03
C ALA A 112 -8.58 8.13 -30.44
N ALA A 113 -8.71 8.87 -31.54
CA ALA A 113 -7.66 9.78 -32.02
C ALA A 113 -7.35 10.91 -30.99
N ARG A 114 -8.39 11.44 -30.33
CA ARG A 114 -8.20 12.44 -29.25
C ARG A 114 -7.50 11.85 -28.07
N TRP A 115 -7.88 10.64 -27.67
CA TRP A 115 -7.23 9.94 -26.56
C TRP A 115 -5.77 9.68 -26.83
N GLU A 116 -5.40 9.18 -28.03
CA GLU A 116 -4.01 8.94 -28.41
C GLU A 116 -3.16 10.22 -28.31
N ALA A 117 -3.71 11.36 -28.75
CA ALA A 117 -3.03 12.65 -28.63
C ALA A 117 -2.81 13.00 -27.14
N ILE A 118 -3.86 12.93 -26.31
CA ILE A 118 -3.78 13.24 -24.88
C ILE A 118 -2.80 12.30 -24.17
N ALA A 119 -2.87 11.00 -24.45
CA ALA A 119 -2.02 9.99 -23.84
C ALA A 119 -0.54 10.23 -24.15
N ARG A 120 -0.23 10.54 -25.41
CA ARG A 120 1.13 10.87 -25.86
C ARG A 120 1.64 12.17 -25.24
N ASP A 121 0.82 13.23 -25.26
CA ASP A 121 1.22 14.55 -24.78
C ASP A 121 1.47 14.55 -23.26
N ASN A 122 0.86 13.64 -22.53
CA ASN A 122 0.99 13.49 -21.07
C ASN A 122 1.88 12.32 -20.64
N ASP A 123 2.49 11.58 -21.57
CA ASP A 123 3.23 10.36 -21.25
C ASP A 123 2.43 9.41 -20.33
N PHE A 124 1.21 9.09 -20.76
CA PHE A 124 0.23 8.38 -19.95
C PHE A 124 0.74 7.04 -19.43
N GLU A 125 1.51 6.30 -20.23
CA GLU A 125 2.08 5.03 -19.79
C GLU A 125 3.04 5.20 -18.62
N ALA A 126 3.92 6.19 -18.68
CA ALA A 126 4.82 6.49 -17.56
C ALA A 126 4.06 7.01 -16.34
N LEU A 127 2.98 7.79 -16.56
CA LEU A 127 2.11 8.25 -15.48
C LEU A 127 1.45 7.08 -14.75
N VAL A 128 0.89 6.12 -15.48
CA VAL A 128 0.30 4.90 -14.92
C VAL A 128 1.35 4.09 -14.17
N GLY A 129 2.53 3.91 -14.76
CA GLY A 129 3.64 3.21 -14.11
C GLY A 129 4.02 3.82 -12.76
N ARG A 130 4.14 5.15 -12.69
CA ARG A 130 4.40 5.86 -11.43
C ARG A 130 3.26 5.69 -10.43
N ALA A 131 2.01 5.79 -10.89
CA ALA A 131 0.84 5.63 -10.03
C ALA A 131 0.76 4.22 -9.41
N VAL A 132 1.02 3.18 -10.17
CA VAL A 132 1.07 1.79 -9.68
C VAL A 132 2.16 1.64 -8.62
N THR A 133 3.36 2.13 -8.89
CA THR A 133 4.46 2.09 -7.91
C THR A 133 4.09 2.82 -6.62
N GLU A 134 3.54 4.05 -6.72
CA GLU A 134 3.09 4.80 -5.54
C GLU A 134 2.00 4.06 -4.76
N CYS A 135 0.99 3.51 -5.43
CA CYS A 135 -0.05 2.72 -4.77
C CYS A 135 0.52 1.51 -4.03
N LEU A 136 1.50 0.81 -4.59
CA LEU A 136 2.15 -0.32 -3.93
C LEU A 136 2.99 0.10 -2.71
N VAL A 137 3.58 1.29 -2.75
CA VAL A 137 4.40 1.81 -1.64
C VAL A 137 3.53 2.42 -0.54
N THR A 138 2.53 3.23 -0.90
CA THR A 138 1.76 4.02 0.07
C THR A 138 0.44 3.39 0.48
N GLY A 139 -0.08 2.46 -0.32
CA GLY A 139 -1.36 1.80 -0.13
C GLY A 139 -2.55 2.53 -0.75
N ASP A 140 -2.33 3.73 -1.30
CA ASP A 140 -3.32 4.53 -1.98
C ASP A 140 -2.70 5.37 -3.09
N GLY A 141 -3.56 5.95 -3.95
CA GLY A 141 -3.15 6.85 -5.00
C GLY A 141 -4.34 7.56 -5.62
N ALA A 142 -4.10 8.71 -6.23
CA ALA A 142 -5.13 9.47 -6.93
C ALA A 142 -4.56 10.15 -8.17
N PHE A 143 -5.37 10.20 -9.24
CA PHE A 143 -5.08 11.01 -10.41
C PHE A 143 -5.78 12.36 -10.29
N LYS A 144 -5.06 13.42 -10.58
CA LYS A 144 -5.63 14.75 -10.73
C LYS A 144 -5.66 15.12 -12.20
N ILE A 145 -6.85 15.38 -12.72
CA ILE A 145 -7.04 15.88 -14.08
C ILE A 145 -7.16 17.40 -14.00
N SER A 146 -6.38 18.11 -14.79
CA SER A 146 -6.48 19.57 -14.94
C SER A 146 -6.44 19.90 -16.43
N LEU A 147 -7.29 20.85 -16.84
CA LEU A 147 -7.25 21.42 -18.16
C LEU A 147 -6.42 22.70 -18.10
N ALA A 148 -5.45 22.83 -19.00
CA ALA A 148 -4.76 24.10 -19.19
C ALA A 148 -5.73 25.07 -19.89
N PRO A 149 -5.77 26.36 -19.50
CA PRO A 149 -6.60 27.37 -20.16
C PRO A 149 -6.12 27.64 -21.58
#